data_6eccfb2fb55758b11ae9727ab0ce7b96
#
_entry.id   6eccfb2fb55758b11ae9727ab0ce7b96
#
_cell.length_a   1.000
_cell.length_b   1.000
_cell.length_c   1.000
_cell.angle_alpha   90.00
_cell.angle_beta   90.00
_cell.angle_gamma   90.00
#
_symmetry.space_group_name_H-M   'P 1'
#
loop_
_entity.id
_entity.type
_entity.pdbx_description
1 polymer ?
#
loop_
_entity_poly.entity_id
_entity_poly.type
_entity_poly.pdbx_seq_one_letter_code
_entity_poly.pdbx_strand_id
1 'polypeptide(L)'
;MVALRARTQAIARHLTDFLKKTDRYAKTIVFCVDQEHASEMRTALNNLNADLVQQLPDYICRVTSDEGDIGRGHLGRFQDVETVSPVILTTSQLLTTGVDAPTCKNVVLARVIGSMTEFKQIIGRGTRVRDDYGKLWFNILDYTGSATRMTGMPPILIPPADRSKILRFLADCLICNYRKE
;
A
#
# COMPACT_ATOMS: atom_id res chain seq x y z
N MET A 1 -6.63 -22.32 -7.86
CA MET A 1 -5.76 -21.46 -8.68
C MET A 1 -6.51 -20.43 -9.52
N VAL A 2 -7.49 -20.78 -10.33
CA VAL A 2 -8.21 -19.83 -11.23
C VAL A 2 -8.89 -18.68 -10.47
N ALA A 3 -9.55 -18.94 -9.36
CA ALA A 3 -10.26 -17.90 -8.57
C ALA A 3 -9.30 -16.87 -7.94
N LEU A 4 -8.10 -17.28 -7.54
CA LEU A 4 -7.10 -16.36 -6.96
C LEU A 4 -6.57 -15.41 -8.03
N ARG A 5 -6.26 -15.89 -9.22
CA ARG A 5 -5.81 -15.06 -10.35
C ARG A 5 -6.88 -14.05 -10.79
N ALA A 6 -8.13 -14.46 -10.87
CA ALA A 6 -9.24 -13.56 -11.20
C ALA A 6 -9.36 -12.42 -10.17
N ARG A 7 -9.22 -12.74 -8.87
CA ARG A 7 -9.22 -11.75 -7.80
C ARG A 7 -8.02 -10.80 -7.90
N THR A 8 -6.81 -11.32 -8.14
CA THR A 8 -5.59 -10.51 -8.34
C THR A 8 -5.77 -9.53 -9.49
N GLN A 9 -6.31 -10.00 -10.62
CA GLN A 9 -6.61 -9.15 -11.78
C GLN A 9 -7.65 -8.05 -11.46
N ALA A 10 -8.70 -8.38 -10.71
CA ALA A 10 -9.71 -7.40 -10.32
C ALA A 10 -9.13 -6.32 -9.39
N ILE A 11 -8.31 -6.72 -8.41
CA ILE A 11 -7.61 -5.79 -7.51
C ILE A 11 -6.66 -4.89 -8.31
N ALA A 12 -5.85 -5.45 -9.21
CA ALA A 12 -4.91 -4.69 -10.03
C ALA A 12 -5.61 -3.66 -10.93
N ARG A 13 -6.76 -4.01 -11.53
CA ARG A 13 -7.58 -3.09 -12.32
C ARG A 13 -8.11 -1.94 -11.46
N HIS A 14 -8.76 -2.26 -10.35
CA HIS A 14 -9.32 -1.26 -9.46
C HIS A 14 -8.24 -0.30 -8.91
N LEU A 15 -7.08 -0.85 -8.49
CA LEU A 15 -5.96 -0.04 -8.03
C LEU A 15 -5.43 0.87 -9.14
N THR A 16 -5.27 0.36 -10.36
CA THR A 16 -4.86 1.15 -11.53
C THR A 16 -5.83 2.29 -11.82
N ASP A 17 -7.14 2.00 -11.80
CA ASP A 17 -8.18 3.00 -12.03
C ASP A 17 -8.22 4.05 -10.90
N PHE A 18 -8.02 3.63 -9.67
CA PHE A 18 -7.89 4.52 -8.52
C PHE A 18 -6.71 5.48 -8.68
N LEU A 19 -5.52 4.96 -9.02
CA LEU A 19 -4.33 5.78 -9.22
C LEU A 19 -4.48 6.72 -10.42
N LYS A 20 -5.10 6.29 -11.52
CA LYS A 20 -5.40 7.14 -12.67
C LYS A 20 -6.32 8.32 -12.32
N LYS A 21 -7.25 8.13 -11.39
CA LYS A 21 -8.19 9.16 -10.93
C LYS A 21 -7.61 10.09 -9.86
N THR A 22 -6.57 9.67 -9.19
CA THR A 22 -5.96 10.42 -8.07
C THR A 22 -4.56 10.91 -8.42
N ASP A 23 -3.56 10.06 -8.31
CA ASP A 23 -2.17 10.37 -8.61
C ASP A 23 -1.42 9.08 -8.98
N ARG A 24 -1.01 8.96 -10.22
CA ARG A 24 -0.28 7.78 -10.74
C ARG A 24 1.13 7.63 -10.17
N TYR A 25 1.67 8.69 -9.58
CA TYR A 25 3.00 8.69 -8.93
C TYR A 25 2.91 8.61 -7.40
N ALA A 26 1.72 8.47 -6.85
CA ALA A 26 1.52 8.26 -5.41
C ALA A 26 2.14 6.94 -4.97
N LYS A 27 3.19 7.00 -4.16
CA LYS A 27 3.89 5.81 -3.68
C LYS A 27 2.93 4.89 -2.93
N THR A 28 2.89 3.63 -3.35
CA THR A 28 1.89 2.63 -2.99
C THR A 28 2.54 1.32 -2.58
N ILE A 29 2.13 0.74 -1.46
CA ILE A 29 2.55 -0.60 -1.03
C ILE A 29 1.35 -1.55 -1.10
N VAL A 30 1.51 -2.69 -1.78
CA VAL A 30 0.50 -3.74 -1.92
C VAL A 30 0.92 -4.96 -1.13
N PHE A 31 0.18 -5.27 -0.06
CA PHE A 31 0.41 -6.44 0.79
C PHE A 31 -0.31 -7.66 0.22
N CYS A 32 0.45 -8.63 -0.24
CA CYS A 32 0.02 -9.89 -0.85
C CYS A 32 0.10 -11.06 0.13
N VAL A 33 -0.56 -12.18 -0.18
CA VAL A 33 -0.62 -13.38 0.68
C VAL A 33 0.77 -13.99 0.85
N ASP A 34 1.48 -14.18 -0.25
CA ASP A 34 2.78 -14.81 -0.35
C ASP A 34 3.60 -14.21 -1.50
N GLN A 35 4.77 -14.77 -1.74
CA GLN A 35 5.70 -14.31 -2.77
C GLN A 35 5.17 -14.54 -4.19
N GLU A 36 4.46 -15.64 -4.43
CA GLU A 36 3.85 -15.95 -5.72
C GLU A 36 2.73 -14.93 -6.04
N HIS A 37 1.84 -14.67 -5.08
CA HIS A 37 0.81 -13.64 -5.22
C HIS A 37 1.41 -12.25 -5.45
N ALA A 38 2.52 -11.90 -4.77
CA ALA A 38 3.22 -10.63 -5.01
C ALA A 38 3.77 -10.53 -6.43
N SER A 39 4.28 -11.64 -6.99
CA SER A 39 4.75 -11.73 -8.37
C SER A 39 3.59 -11.62 -9.38
N GLU A 40 2.49 -12.33 -9.14
CA GLU A 40 1.29 -12.24 -9.99
C GLU A 40 0.69 -10.82 -9.97
N MET A 41 0.63 -10.18 -8.81
CA MET A 41 0.14 -8.81 -8.66
C MET A 41 1.03 -7.82 -9.41
N ARG A 42 2.36 -7.93 -9.28
CA ARG A 42 3.31 -7.13 -10.07
C ARG A 42 3.09 -7.28 -11.56
N THR A 43 2.96 -8.51 -12.04
CA THR A 43 2.72 -8.79 -13.47
C THR A 43 1.41 -8.17 -13.95
N ALA A 44 0.33 -8.33 -13.18
CA ALA A 44 -0.96 -7.76 -13.51
C ALA A 44 -0.92 -6.23 -13.58
N LEU A 45 -0.26 -5.59 -12.61
CA LEU A 45 -0.09 -4.14 -12.57
C LEU A 45 0.80 -3.62 -13.71
N ASN A 46 1.90 -4.32 -14.04
CA ASN A 46 2.76 -3.98 -15.17
C ASN A 46 1.99 -3.96 -16.49
N ASN A 47 1.17 -4.98 -16.74
CA ASN A 47 0.36 -5.07 -17.95
C ASN A 47 -0.67 -3.93 -18.07
N LEU A 48 -1.24 -3.50 -16.94
CA LEU A 48 -2.24 -2.43 -16.89
C LEU A 48 -1.64 -1.01 -16.93
N ASN A 49 -0.34 -0.88 -16.67
CA ASN A 49 0.41 0.38 -16.64
C ASN A 49 1.61 0.36 -17.60
N ALA A 50 1.48 -0.36 -18.71
CA ALA A 50 2.57 -0.55 -19.69
C ALA A 50 3.14 0.78 -20.21
N ASP A 51 2.32 1.81 -20.31
CA ASP A 51 2.71 3.16 -20.69
C ASP A 51 3.72 3.79 -19.73
N LEU A 52 3.54 3.61 -18.43
CA LEU A 52 4.49 4.09 -17.41
C LEU A 52 5.69 3.17 -17.24
N VAL A 53 5.49 1.86 -17.36
CA VAL A 53 6.58 0.88 -17.25
C VAL A 53 7.58 1.04 -18.40
N GLN A 54 7.14 1.45 -19.59
CA GLN A 54 8.04 1.78 -20.71
C GLN A 54 8.92 3.01 -20.41
N GLN A 55 8.39 4.00 -19.71
CA GLN A 55 9.13 5.21 -19.33
C GLN A 55 9.99 5.01 -18.08
N LEU A 56 9.48 4.23 -17.14
CA LEU A 56 10.08 3.93 -15.83
C LEU A 56 10.07 2.41 -15.63
N PRO A 57 11.11 1.67 -16.05
CA PRO A 57 11.15 0.20 -15.96
C PRO A 57 10.92 -0.34 -14.53
N ASP A 58 11.33 0.43 -13.51
CA ASP A 58 11.15 0.12 -12.10
C ASP A 58 9.90 0.77 -11.49
N TYR A 59 8.89 1.16 -12.31
CA TYR A 59 7.66 1.75 -11.82
C TYR A 59 6.95 0.84 -10.80
N ILE A 60 6.94 -0.48 -11.05
CA ILE A 60 6.39 -1.49 -10.16
C ILE A 60 7.47 -2.52 -9.83
N CYS A 61 7.87 -2.59 -8.57
CA CYS A 61 8.84 -3.57 -8.08
C CYS A 61 8.24 -4.54 -7.07
N ARG A 62 8.75 -5.75 -7.06
CA ARG A 62 8.47 -6.71 -6.00
C ARG A 62 9.57 -6.60 -4.93
N VAL A 63 9.19 -6.68 -3.67
CA VAL A 63 10.12 -6.71 -2.54
C VAL A 63 9.70 -7.83 -1.60
N THR A 64 10.41 -8.94 -1.68
CA THR A 64 10.19 -10.15 -0.89
C THR A 64 11.52 -10.70 -0.40
N SER A 65 11.51 -11.71 0.50
CA SER A 65 12.73 -12.25 1.11
C SER A 65 13.72 -12.85 0.12
N ASP A 66 13.22 -13.38 -0.98
CA ASP A 66 14.01 -14.05 -2.00
C ASP A 66 14.74 -13.10 -2.95
N GLU A 67 14.43 -11.81 -2.94
CA GLU A 67 15.08 -10.82 -3.80
C GLU A 67 16.37 -10.23 -3.21
N GLY A 68 16.68 -10.51 -1.96
CA GLY A 68 17.95 -10.14 -1.32
C GLY A 68 18.31 -8.66 -1.46
N ASP A 69 19.49 -8.37 -1.99
CA ASP A 69 20.01 -7.00 -2.15
C ASP A 69 19.24 -6.17 -3.18
N ILE A 70 18.71 -6.80 -4.23
CA ILE A 70 17.90 -6.13 -5.24
C ILE A 70 16.62 -5.57 -4.60
N GLY A 71 15.93 -6.39 -3.81
CA GLY A 71 14.75 -5.97 -3.07
C GLY A 71 15.06 -4.84 -2.07
N ARG A 72 16.18 -4.92 -1.37
CA ARG A 72 16.65 -3.83 -0.49
C ARG A 72 16.92 -2.54 -1.26
N GLY A 73 17.52 -2.63 -2.44
CA GLY A 73 17.76 -1.49 -3.32
C GLY A 73 16.47 -0.82 -3.79
N HIS A 74 15.47 -1.62 -4.20
CA HIS A 74 14.15 -1.10 -4.55
C HIS A 74 13.47 -0.41 -3.37
N LEU A 75 13.56 -1.00 -2.19
CA LEU A 75 12.98 -0.45 -0.97
C LEU A 75 13.66 0.86 -0.57
N GLY A 76 14.99 0.94 -0.61
CA GLY A 76 15.74 2.15 -0.32
C GLY A 76 15.32 3.32 -1.23
N ARG A 77 15.23 3.08 -2.54
CA ARG A 77 14.73 4.07 -3.49
C ARG A 77 13.25 4.45 -3.27
N PHE A 78 12.43 3.50 -2.86
CA PHE A 78 11.03 3.79 -2.54
C PHE A 78 10.89 4.73 -1.33
N GLN A 79 11.77 4.59 -0.33
CA GLN A 79 11.80 5.42 0.86
C GLN A 79 12.40 6.82 0.61
N ASP A 80 13.23 6.91 -0.41
CA ASP A 80 13.84 8.17 -0.81
C ASP A 80 12.79 9.08 -1.44
N VAL A 81 12.82 10.29 -1.00
CA VAL A 81 11.87 11.33 -1.35
C VAL A 81 12.15 11.94 -2.70
N GLU A 82 13.42 12.00 -3.06
CA GLU A 82 13.88 12.59 -4.32
C GLU A 82 13.74 11.58 -5.47
N THR A 83 13.65 10.29 -5.16
CA THR A 83 13.56 9.24 -6.16
C THR A 83 12.11 8.96 -6.55
N VAL A 84 11.76 9.14 -7.82
CA VAL A 84 10.41 8.91 -8.33
C VAL A 84 10.04 7.42 -8.32
N SER A 85 10.92 6.55 -8.81
CA SER A 85 10.66 5.10 -8.92
C SER A 85 11.50 4.27 -7.93
N PRO A 86 10.97 3.18 -7.38
CA PRO A 86 9.65 2.59 -7.63
C PRO A 86 8.49 3.42 -7.06
N VAL A 87 7.35 3.35 -7.75
CA VAL A 87 6.11 3.95 -7.29
C VAL A 87 5.22 2.93 -6.60
N ILE A 88 5.15 1.71 -7.12
CA ILE A 88 4.35 0.63 -6.53
C ILE A 88 5.28 -0.49 -6.08
N LEU A 89 5.15 -0.89 -4.81
CA LEU A 89 5.80 -2.09 -4.27
C LEU A 89 4.76 -3.18 -4.02
N THR A 90 5.01 -4.38 -4.56
CA THR A 90 4.27 -5.59 -4.18
C THR A 90 5.11 -6.40 -3.20
N THR A 91 4.52 -6.82 -2.08
CA THR A 91 5.24 -7.53 -1.02
C THR A 91 4.37 -8.58 -0.35
N SER A 92 4.99 -9.55 0.30
CA SER A 92 4.33 -10.51 1.18
C SER A 92 4.48 -10.10 2.65
N GLN A 93 5.20 -10.86 3.46
CA GLN A 93 5.30 -10.61 4.90
C GLN A 93 6.45 -9.69 5.31
N LEU A 94 7.45 -9.47 4.47
CA LEU A 94 8.75 -8.94 4.88
C LEU A 94 8.78 -7.46 5.22
N LEU A 95 7.89 -6.68 4.66
CA LEU A 95 7.83 -5.24 4.99
C LEU A 95 7.16 -4.97 6.36
N THR A 96 6.84 -6.03 7.12
CA THR A 96 6.25 -5.86 8.46
C THR A 96 7.26 -5.44 9.52
N THR A 97 8.56 -5.68 9.31
CA THR A 97 9.62 -5.32 10.27
C THR A 97 10.59 -4.29 9.70
N GLY A 98 10.75 -3.16 10.40
CA GLY A 98 11.88 -2.23 10.17
C GLY A 98 11.79 -1.27 8.98
N VAL A 99 10.78 -1.33 8.12
CA VAL A 99 10.66 -0.42 6.97
C VAL A 99 9.91 0.84 7.35
N ASP A 100 10.59 1.96 7.30
CA ASP A 100 10.00 3.29 7.40
C ASP A 100 9.75 3.81 5.98
N ALA A 101 8.50 4.00 5.58
CA ALA A 101 8.15 4.54 4.28
C ALA A 101 7.35 5.85 4.40
N PRO A 102 8.01 6.94 4.79
CA PRO A 102 7.34 8.23 4.96
C PRO A 102 6.72 8.76 3.67
N THR A 103 7.23 8.32 2.54
CA THR A 103 6.74 8.66 1.20
C THR A 103 5.46 7.92 0.79
N CYS A 104 5.11 6.81 1.48
CA CYS A 104 3.96 5.97 1.12
C CYS A 104 2.64 6.72 1.30
N LYS A 105 1.89 6.91 0.23
CA LYS A 105 0.56 7.55 0.22
C LYS A 105 -0.60 6.55 0.20
N ASN A 106 -0.37 5.32 -0.28
CA ASN A 106 -1.41 4.30 -0.36
C ASN A 106 -0.92 2.97 0.22
N VAL A 107 -1.72 2.40 1.11
CA VAL A 107 -1.54 1.06 1.67
C VAL A 107 -2.66 0.18 1.15
N VAL A 108 -2.31 -0.89 0.44
CA VAL A 108 -3.27 -1.81 -0.20
C VAL A 108 -3.23 -3.16 0.47
N LEU A 109 -4.36 -3.60 1.02
CA LEU A 109 -4.51 -4.89 1.67
C LEU A 109 -5.14 -5.90 0.70
N ALA A 110 -4.31 -6.67 -0.01
CA ALA A 110 -4.73 -7.75 -0.90
C ALA A 110 -4.72 -9.13 -0.19
N ARG A 111 -4.34 -9.17 1.07
CA ARG A 111 -4.38 -10.34 1.96
C ARG A 111 -5.16 -10.05 3.23
N VAL A 112 -5.66 -11.12 3.85
CA VAL A 112 -6.30 -11.03 5.17
C VAL A 112 -5.23 -10.74 6.22
N ILE A 113 -5.51 -9.78 7.10
CA ILE A 113 -4.69 -9.46 8.27
C ILE A 113 -5.26 -10.20 9.47
N GLY A 114 -4.41 -10.98 10.16
CA GLY A 114 -4.83 -11.89 11.23
C GLY A 114 -4.90 -11.28 12.62
N SER A 115 -4.16 -10.19 12.88
CA SER A 115 -4.07 -9.60 14.20
C SER A 115 -4.06 -8.07 14.17
N MET A 116 -4.51 -7.45 15.28
CA MET A 116 -4.44 -6.00 15.47
C MET A 116 -2.98 -5.51 15.47
N THR A 117 -2.05 -6.27 16.04
CA THR A 117 -0.62 -5.92 16.05
C THR A 117 -0.07 -5.83 14.64
N GLU A 118 -0.34 -6.83 13.80
CA GLU A 118 0.05 -6.84 12.39
C GLU A 118 -0.61 -5.68 11.62
N PHE A 119 -1.90 -5.44 11.87
CA PHE A 119 -2.62 -4.33 11.26
C PHE A 119 -1.96 -2.99 11.60
N LYS A 120 -1.67 -2.73 12.88
CA LYS A 120 -0.98 -1.51 13.33
C LYS A 120 0.41 -1.36 12.69
N GLN A 121 1.17 -2.45 12.55
CA GLN A 121 2.48 -2.43 11.90
C GLN A 121 2.37 -2.04 10.42
N ILE A 122 1.42 -2.61 9.69
CA ILE A 122 1.19 -2.30 8.28
C ILE A 122 0.75 -0.85 8.11
N ILE A 123 -0.24 -0.40 8.89
CA ILE A 123 -0.75 0.97 8.83
C ILE A 123 0.32 1.96 9.25
N GLY A 124 1.11 1.66 10.29
CA GLY A 124 2.21 2.49 10.76
C GLY A 124 3.24 2.85 9.69
N ARG A 125 3.32 2.08 8.60
CA ARG A 125 4.18 2.40 7.45
C ARG A 125 3.68 3.60 6.66
N GLY A 126 2.37 3.79 6.59
CA GLY A 126 1.75 4.91 5.89
C GLY A 126 1.40 6.11 6.77
N THR A 127 1.35 5.95 8.11
CA THR A 127 0.81 6.96 9.02
C THR A 127 1.75 8.11 9.35
N ARG A 128 3.05 8.00 9.06
CA ARG A 128 3.95 9.13 9.31
C ARG A 128 3.58 10.30 8.42
N VAL A 129 3.01 11.30 9.06
CA VAL A 129 2.75 12.60 8.46
C VAL A 129 4.10 13.31 8.28
N ARG A 130 4.33 13.86 7.11
CA ARG A 130 5.49 14.72 6.82
C ARG A 130 4.96 16.00 6.21
N ASP A 131 4.82 17.03 7.05
CA ASP A 131 4.32 18.36 6.66
C ASP A 131 5.24 19.03 5.64
N ASP A 132 6.55 18.78 5.73
CA ASP A 132 7.58 19.19 4.79
C ASP A 132 7.40 18.62 3.37
N TYR A 133 6.61 17.54 3.23
CA TYR A 133 6.29 16.86 1.99
C TYR A 133 4.86 17.03 1.52
N GLY A 134 4.07 17.85 2.23
CA GLY A 134 2.64 17.97 1.96
C GLY A 134 1.86 16.66 2.11
N LYS A 135 2.45 15.65 2.80
CA LYS A 135 1.77 14.39 3.11
C LYS A 135 0.98 14.56 4.40
N LEU A 136 -0.25 15.02 4.27
CA LEU A 136 -1.17 15.21 5.39
C LEU A 136 -2.06 13.98 5.63
N TRP A 137 -2.11 13.03 4.71
CA TRP A 137 -2.95 11.83 4.80
C TRP A 137 -2.35 10.68 3.99
N PHE A 138 -2.88 9.48 4.22
CA PHE A 138 -2.66 8.29 3.38
C PHE A 138 -3.99 7.55 3.18
N ASN A 139 -4.05 6.72 2.15
CA ASN A 139 -5.22 5.91 1.86
C ASN A 139 -4.98 4.45 2.25
N ILE A 140 -6.03 3.79 2.75
CA ILE A 140 -6.07 2.34 2.92
C ILE A 140 -7.09 1.78 1.93
N LEU A 141 -6.62 0.97 0.99
CA LEU A 141 -7.47 0.21 0.07
C LEU A 141 -7.55 -1.23 0.57
N ASP A 142 -8.65 -1.58 1.21
CA ASP A 142 -8.85 -2.90 1.81
C ASP A 142 -9.77 -3.77 0.95
N TYR A 143 -9.20 -4.80 0.35
CA TYR A 143 -9.93 -5.78 -0.47
C TYR A 143 -10.32 -7.05 0.31
N THR A 144 -10.11 -7.06 1.63
CA THR A 144 -10.28 -8.25 2.48
C THR A 144 -11.22 -8.05 3.65
N GLY A 145 -11.66 -6.81 3.88
CA GLY A 145 -12.43 -6.43 5.07
C GLY A 145 -11.61 -6.47 6.36
N SER A 146 -10.28 -6.48 6.27
CA SER A 146 -9.41 -6.53 7.47
C SER A 146 -9.50 -5.26 8.29
N ALA A 147 -9.54 -4.09 7.65
CA ALA A 147 -9.68 -2.81 8.33
C ALA A 147 -11.01 -2.75 9.12
N THR A 148 -12.12 -3.12 8.49
CA THR A 148 -13.43 -3.19 9.14
C THR A 148 -13.43 -4.12 10.35
N ARG A 149 -12.86 -5.32 10.22
CA ARG A 149 -12.78 -6.29 11.32
C ARG A 149 -11.93 -5.81 12.49
N MET A 150 -10.84 -5.10 12.20
CA MET A 150 -9.90 -4.63 13.22
C MET A 150 -10.38 -3.34 13.91
N THR A 151 -11.09 -2.48 13.20
CA THR A 151 -11.53 -1.18 13.73
C THR A 151 -12.99 -1.15 14.18
N GLY A 152 -13.78 -2.18 13.84
CA GLY A 152 -15.23 -2.20 14.09
C GLY A 152 -16.04 -1.23 13.21
N MET A 153 -15.41 -0.64 12.21
CA MET A 153 -16.02 0.38 11.36
C MET A 153 -16.51 -0.18 10.04
N PRO A 154 -17.64 0.33 9.50
CA PRO A 154 -18.11 -0.09 8.21
C PRO A 154 -17.06 0.23 7.13
N PRO A 155 -16.97 -0.56 6.04
CA PRO A 155 -16.11 -0.25 4.92
C PRO A 155 -16.49 1.12 4.39
N ILE A 156 -15.58 2.07 4.55
CA ILE A 156 -15.80 3.42 4.04
C ILE A 156 -15.43 3.38 2.56
N LEU A 157 -16.44 3.23 1.72
CA LEU A 157 -16.38 3.69 0.35
C LEU A 157 -16.39 5.23 0.40
N ILE A 158 -15.22 5.83 0.60
CA ILE A 158 -15.12 7.28 0.65
C ILE A 158 -15.06 7.79 -0.78
N PRO A 159 -16.07 8.55 -1.23
CA PRO A 159 -15.95 9.31 -2.47
C PRO A 159 -14.75 10.26 -2.35
N PRO A 160 -13.98 10.49 -3.40
CA PRO A 160 -12.77 11.33 -3.38
C PRO A 160 -13.00 12.80 -2.99
N ALA A 161 -14.23 13.22 -2.74
CA ALA A 161 -14.59 14.61 -2.46
C ALA A 161 -14.53 15.05 -0.99
N ASP A 162 -14.50 14.12 0.00
CA ASP A 162 -14.52 14.51 1.41
C ASP A 162 -13.27 14.05 2.16
N ARG A 163 -12.15 14.69 1.83
CA ARG A 163 -10.82 14.39 2.40
C ARG A 163 -10.68 14.75 3.89
N SER A 164 -11.51 15.67 4.40
CA SER A 164 -11.41 16.16 5.77
C SER A 164 -11.86 15.16 6.84
N LYS A 165 -12.76 14.23 6.50
CA LYS A 165 -13.27 13.22 7.42
C LYS A 165 -12.31 12.04 7.65
N ILE A 166 -11.44 11.73 6.67
CA ILE A 166 -10.45 10.65 6.78
C ILE A 166 -9.40 10.97 7.83
N LEU A 167 -8.96 12.21 7.88
CA LEU A 167 -7.91 12.69 8.80
C LEU A 167 -8.34 12.64 10.28
N ARG A 168 -9.57 13.08 10.58
CA ARG A 168 -10.12 13.01 11.95
C ARG A 168 -10.22 11.58 12.45
N PHE A 169 -10.63 10.69 11.60
CA PHE A 169 -10.90 9.30 11.93
C PHE A 169 -9.65 8.49 12.27
N LEU A 170 -8.57 8.59 11.47
CA LEU A 170 -7.32 7.88 11.73
C LEU A 170 -6.54 8.51 12.89
N ALA A 171 -6.60 9.83 13.05
CA ALA A 171 -6.02 10.51 14.20
C ALA A 171 -6.72 10.09 15.51
N ASP A 172 -8.05 10.05 15.56
CA ASP A 172 -8.79 9.69 16.76
C ASP A 172 -8.62 8.21 17.13
N CYS A 173 -8.59 7.30 16.14
CA CYS A 173 -8.40 5.86 16.38
C CYS A 173 -6.97 5.47 16.78
N LEU A 174 -5.94 6.14 16.22
CA LEU A 174 -4.54 5.88 16.53
C LEU A 174 -4.07 6.63 17.77
N ILE A 175 -4.53 7.87 17.99
CA ILE A 175 -4.13 8.69 19.14
C ILE A 175 -4.81 8.21 20.43
N CYS A 176 -6.06 7.76 20.40
CA CYS A 176 -6.74 7.21 21.57
C CYS A 176 -6.08 5.94 22.14
N ASN A 177 -5.43 5.11 21.30
CA ASN A 177 -4.74 3.91 21.77
C ASN A 177 -3.27 4.13 22.18
N TYR A 178 -2.67 5.27 21.81
CA TYR A 178 -1.27 5.59 22.16
C TYR A 178 -1.13 6.35 23.50
N ARG A 179 -2.24 6.82 24.08
CA ARG A 179 -2.25 7.53 25.39
C ARG A 179 -2.60 6.65 26.58
N LYS A 180 -2.65 5.33 26.42
CA LYS A 180 -3.00 4.39 27.51
C LYS A 180 -1.88 3.42 27.86
N GLU A 181 -0.62 3.74 27.60
CA GLU A 181 0.52 3.08 28.24
C GLU A 181 1.52 4.12 28.76
#